data_748369e8a45800665f60d28603c1e47e
#
_entry.id   748369e8a45800665f60d28603c1e47e
#
_cell.length_a   1.000
_cell.length_b   1.000
_cell.length_c   1.000
_cell.angle_alpha   90.00
_cell.angle_beta   90.00
_cell.angle_gamma   90.00
#
_symmetry.space_group_name_H-M   'P 1'
#
loop_
_entity.id
_entity.type
_entity.pdbx_description
1 polymer ?
#
loop_
_entity_poly.entity_id
_entity_poly.type
_entity_poly.pdbx_seq_one_letter_code
_entity_poly.pdbx_strand_id
1 'polypeptide(L)'
;MLDEPSIGLHPKDTEKLIAVIKELRDMGNTVIVVEHDEEMIREADYLVDMGPYAGINGGEVVFSGHSKDLKTAVKSLTAKYMLGLETIAVPKSRRKFINSIEITGASHHNLKNIDVKFPLQTLTVVTGVSGSGKTTLVKKILYPLIANLTEENAGEKPGFYNDLKGEYKLIKQVEMIDQNPLGRTSRSNAVTYTKSYDAIRDLFSQQQLSKLRGFKAKDFSFNVEGGRCETCKGDGEIVVEMQFLADVHLVCDSCKGKRFKEEVLEVTFKDKSIFDVLSMSIDEAMEFFIHHPDIRLRIKPLQDIGLGYITLGQSTSTLSGGEAQRLKLASFLGKGAVTHPVLFIFDEPTTGLHFYDVQKLLDAFDALIKLGHTLVVIEHNLDVIKCADWLIDLGPEGGKNGGSLMFQGIPEDILKNDKSETARFLKEKL
;
A
#
# COMPACT_ATOMS: atom_id res chain seq x y z
N MET A 1 -16.27 20.53 0.96
CA MET A 1 -15.03 19.87 0.53
C MET A 1 -15.12 18.40 0.93
N LEU A 2 -14.76 17.51 -0.01
CA LEU A 2 -14.73 16.05 0.18
C LEU A 2 -13.30 15.58 -0.11
N ASP A 3 -12.80 14.67 0.72
CA ASP A 3 -11.45 14.12 0.63
C ASP A 3 -11.57 12.61 0.37
N GLU A 4 -11.10 12.18 -0.80
CA GLU A 4 -11.16 10.81 -1.32
C GLU A 4 -12.50 10.08 -1.04
N PRO A 5 -13.65 10.66 -1.43
CA PRO A 5 -14.94 10.07 -1.10
C PRO A 5 -15.25 8.76 -1.84
N SER A 6 -14.48 8.39 -2.86
CA SER A 6 -14.60 7.13 -3.60
C SER A 6 -13.86 5.94 -2.97
N ILE A 7 -13.12 6.17 -1.85
CA ILE A 7 -12.33 5.09 -1.21
C ILE A 7 -13.18 3.85 -0.94
N GLY A 8 -12.69 2.68 -1.38
CA GLY A 8 -13.32 1.38 -1.15
C GLY A 8 -14.66 1.18 -1.88
N LEU A 9 -15.02 2.07 -2.80
CA LEU A 9 -16.23 1.93 -3.61
C LEU A 9 -15.95 1.12 -4.87
N HIS A 10 -16.91 0.29 -5.21
CA HIS A 10 -16.98 -0.31 -6.54
C HIS A 10 -17.39 0.76 -7.57
N PRO A 11 -16.95 0.70 -8.86
CA PRO A 11 -17.32 1.69 -9.89
C PRO A 11 -18.82 1.99 -9.98
N LYS A 12 -19.69 1.00 -9.82
CA LYS A 12 -21.16 1.17 -9.71
C LYS A 12 -21.58 2.14 -8.59
N ASP A 13 -20.89 2.09 -7.46
CA ASP A 13 -21.20 2.95 -6.32
C ASP A 13 -20.57 4.33 -6.48
N THR A 14 -19.41 4.43 -7.15
CA THR A 14 -18.78 5.68 -7.59
C THR A 14 -19.71 6.44 -8.57
N GLU A 15 -20.34 5.77 -9.55
CA GLU A 15 -21.35 6.40 -10.43
C GLU A 15 -22.49 7.07 -9.63
N LYS A 16 -23.00 6.41 -8.59
CA LYS A 16 -24.05 6.98 -7.73
C LYS A 16 -23.54 8.18 -6.93
N LEU A 17 -22.32 8.08 -6.39
CA LEU A 17 -21.69 9.17 -5.66
C LEU A 17 -21.53 10.39 -6.54
N ILE A 18 -21.05 10.21 -7.77
CA ILE A 18 -20.92 11.29 -8.77
C ILE A 18 -22.26 11.97 -9.02
N ALA A 19 -23.34 11.18 -9.15
CA ALA A 19 -24.69 11.73 -9.35
C ALA A 19 -25.11 12.64 -8.18
N VAL A 20 -24.90 12.20 -6.92
CA VAL A 20 -25.20 12.99 -5.72
C VAL A 20 -24.35 14.26 -5.66
N ILE A 21 -23.06 14.18 -6.00
CA ILE A 21 -22.17 15.34 -6.01
C ILE A 21 -22.63 16.36 -7.05
N LYS A 22 -23.07 15.91 -8.23
CA LYS A 22 -23.64 16.79 -9.27
C LYS A 22 -24.96 17.44 -8.82
N GLU A 23 -25.83 16.70 -8.14
CA GLU A 23 -27.05 17.28 -7.55
C GLU A 23 -26.72 18.39 -6.55
N LEU A 24 -25.74 18.16 -5.66
CA LEU A 24 -25.28 19.18 -4.72
C LEU A 24 -24.75 20.44 -5.43
N ARG A 25 -23.99 20.27 -6.50
CA ARG A 25 -23.52 21.39 -7.36
C ARG A 25 -24.71 22.14 -7.96
N ASP A 26 -25.66 21.43 -8.55
CA ASP A 26 -26.80 21.99 -9.28
C ASP A 26 -27.77 22.75 -8.35
N MET A 27 -27.73 22.45 -7.02
CA MET A 27 -28.39 23.22 -5.98
C MET A 27 -27.69 24.58 -5.68
N GLY A 28 -26.65 24.96 -6.43
CA GLY A 28 -25.93 26.22 -6.28
C GLY A 28 -24.73 26.17 -5.34
N ASN A 29 -24.25 24.97 -4.97
CA ASN A 29 -23.05 24.82 -4.15
C ASN A 29 -21.77 24.74 -4.98
N THR A 30 -20.67 25.21 -4.40
CA THR A 30 -19.33 24.88 -4.91
C THR A 30 -18.85 23.62 -4.21
N VAL A 31 -18.58 22.55 -4.97
CA VAL A 31 -18.10 21.28 -4.45
C VAL A 31 -16.65 21.09 -4.85
N ILE A 32 -15.77 20.94 -3.85
CA ILE A 32 -14.35 20.64 -4.05
C ILE A 32 -14.12 19.19 -3.61
N VAL A 33 -13.53 18.40 -4.50
CA VAL A 33 -13.24 16.99 -4.27
C VAL A 33 -11.76 16.75 -4.50
N VAL A 34 -11.09 16.11 -3.54
CA VAL A 34 -9.72 15.60 -3.71
C VAL A 34 -9.84 14.13 -4.09
N GLU A 35 -9.32 13.73 -5.24
CA GLU A 35 -9.56 12.40 -5.79
C GLU A 35 -8.47 11.89 -6.74
N HIS A 36 -8.41 10.55 -6.84
CA HIS A 36 -7.54 9.81 -7.76
C HIS A 36 -8.36 8.89 -8.69
N ASP A 37 -9.66 8.78 -8.47
CA ASP A 37 -10.55 7.93 -9.26
C ASP A 37 -10.75 8.49 -10.67
N GLU A 38 -10.61 7.63 -11.69
CA GLU A 38 -10.68 8.02 -13.10
C GLU A 38 -12.04 8.61 -13.47
N GLU A 39 -13.14 8.01 -12.99
CA GLU A 39 -14.50 8.45 -13.30
C GLU A 39 -14.79 9.82 -12.66
N MET A 40 -14.36 10.00 -11.39
CA MET A 40 -14.48 11.28 -10.69
C MET A 40 -13.71 12.40 -11.40
N ILE A 41 -12.48 12.13 -11.84
CA ILE A 41 -11.67 13.08 -12.60
C ILE A 41 -12.32 13.40 -13.95
N ARG A 42 -12.84 12.42 -14.66
CA ARG A 42 -13.50 12.57 -15.97
C ARG A 42 -14.76 13.42 -15.90
N GLU A 43 -15.52 13.27 -14.82
CA GLU A 43 -16.82 13.92 -14.61
C GLU A 43 -16.71 15.31 -13.93
N ALA A 44 -15.50 15.74 -13.57
CA ALA A 44 -15.26 17.05 -12.97
C ALA A 44 -15.44 18.18 -14.02
N ASP A 45 -16.06 19.29 -13.63
CA ASP A 45 -16.20 20.49 -14.49
C ASP A 45 -14.85 21.20 -14.63
N TYR A 46 -14.09 21.27 -13.54
CA TYR A 46 -12.81 21.96 -13.46
C TYR A 46 -11.82 21.08 -12.70
N LEU A 47 -10.59 20.97 -13.20
CA LEU A 47 -9.54 20.15 -12.64
C LEU A 47 -8.36 21.03 -12.24
N VAL A 48 -7.84 20.81 -11.05
CA VAL A 48 -6.54 21.30 -10.59
C VAL A 48 -5.67 20.09 -10.34
N ASP A 49 -4.65 19.89 -11.16
CA ASP A 49 -3.73 18.75 -11.06
C ASP A 49 -2.43 19.17 -10.39
N MET A 50 -2.10 18.50 -9.31
CA MET A 50 -0.91 18.74 -8.49
C MET A 50 0.15 17.68 -8.80
N GLY A 51 1.38 18.15 -9.08
CA GLY A 51 2.45 17.22 -9.45
C GLY A 51 3.79 17.91 -9.62
N PRO A 52 4.65 17.40 -10.55
CA PRO A 52 4.43 16.20 -11.39
C PRO A 52 4.55 14.87 -10.64
N TYR A 53 5.28 14.86 -9.51
CA TYR A 53 5.50 13.70 -8.67
C TYR A 53 5.09 13.96 -7.22
N ALA A 54 5.43 13.06 -6.30
CA ALA A 54 5.18 13.22 -4.88
C ALA A 54 6.38 13.82 -4.13
N GLY A 55 6.17 14.30 -2.88
CA GLY A 55 7.20 14.83 -2.01
C GLY A 55 7.87 16.09 -2.55
N ILE A 56 9.20 16.17 -2.43
CA ILE A 56 10.00 17.33 -2.86
C ILE A 56 9.97 17.60 -4.37
N ASN A 57 9.60 16.59 -5.16
CA ASN A 57 9.46 16.69 -6.62
C ASN A 57 8.02 16.99 -7.06
N GLY A 58 7.13 17.25 -6.09
CA GLY A 58 5.73 17.58 -6.32
C GLY A 58 5.35 18.96 -5.80
N GLY A 59 4.06 19.16 -5.57
CA GLY A 59 3.53 20.39 -4.99
C GLY A 59 3.35 21.54 -5.99
N GLU A 60 3.61 21.33 -7.27
CA GLU A 60 3.35 22.30 -8.32
C GLU A 60 1.96 22.10 -8.95
N VAL A 61 1.30 23.16 -9.34
CA VAL A 61 0.11 23.07 -10.20
C VAL A 61 0.56 22.82 -11.64
N VAL A 62 0.44 21.57 -12.09
CA VAL A 62 0.85 21.16 -13.45
C VAL A 62 -0.24 21.37 -14.48
N PHE A 63 -1.50 21.44 -14.04
CA PHE A 63 -2.65 21.82 -14.85
C PHE A 63 -3.73 22.48 -13.99
N SER A 64 -4.41 23.49 -14.57
CA SER A 64 -5.58 24.13 -13.96
C SER A 64 -6.49 24.61 -15.09
N GLY A 65 -7.68 24.04 -15.20
CA GLY A 65 -8.61 24.33 -16.30
C GLY A 65 -9.80 23.39 -16.36
N HIS A 66 -10.63 23.54 -17.37
CA HIS A 66 -11.73 22.61 -17.62
C HIS A 66 -11.19 21.23 -17.97
N SER A 67 -11.85 20.18 -17.52
CA SER A 67 -11.47 18.77 -17.79
C SER A 67 -11.30 18.48 -19.29
N LYS A 68 -12.07 19.17 -20.14
CA LYS A 68 -11.98 19.09 -21.62
C LYS A 68 -10.63 19.56 -22.19
N ASP A 69 -9.93 20.42 -21.48
CA ASP A 69 -8.66 21.01 -21.89
C ASP A 69 -7.44 20.23 -21.38
N LEU A 70 -7.66 19.09 -20.70
CA LEU A 70 -6.63 18.24 -20.14
C LEU A 70 -5.57 17.80 -21.17
N LYS A 71 -5.95 17.71 -22.47
CA LYS A 71 -5.03 17.42 -23.58
C LYS A 71 -3.89 18.44 -23.75
N THR A 72 -4.00 19.63 -23.16
CA THR A 72 -2.95 20.65 -23.18
C THR A 72 -1.91 20.47 -22.07
N ALA A 73 -2.19 19.61 -21.10
CA ALA A 73 -1.38 19.40 -19.90
C ALA A 73 -0.21 18.44 -20.14
N VAL A 74 0.78 18.83 -20.93
CA VAL A 74 1.91 17.98 -21.39
C VAL A 74 2.73 17.40 -20.21
N LYS A 75 2.83 18.13 -19.09
CA LYS A 75 3.60 17.71 -17.90
C LYS A 75 2.78 16.86 -16.93
N SER A 76 1.47 16.81 -17.06
CA SER A 76 0.58 16.09 -16.17
C SER A 76 0.65 14.57 -16.40
N LEU A 77 1.00 13.81 -15.37
CA LEU A 77 0.91 12.34 -15.39
C LEU A 77 -0.56 11.92 -15.47
N THR A 78 -1.44 12.57 -14.70
CA THR A 78 -2.88 12.35 -14.74
C THR A 78 -3.41 12.47 -16.18
N ALA A 79 -3.04 13.55 -16.89
CA ALA A 79 -3.45 13.76 -18.27
C ALA A 79 -2.98 12.62 -19.20
N LYS A 80 -1.76 12.14 -19.04
CA LYS A 80 -1.23 11.04 -19.88
C LYS A 80 -2.05 9.77 -19.73
N TYR A 81 -2.41 9.39 -18.51
CA TYR A 81 -3.26 8.22 -18.25
C TYR A 81 -4.70 8.44 -18.73
N MET A 82 -5.30 9.59 -18.42
CA MET A 82 -6.66 9.93 -18.85
C MET A 82 -6.84 9.98 -20.36
N LEU A 83 -5.79 10.35 -21.11
CA LEU A 83 -5.77 10.39 -22.56
C LEU A 83 -5.30 9.09 -23.21
N GLY A 84 -4.97 8.07 -22.43
CA GLY A 84 -4.48 6.79 -22.93
C GLY A 84 -3.07 6.82 -23.53
N LEU A 85 -2.29 7.88 -23.27
CA LEU A 85 -0.89 8.01 -23.71
C LEU A 85 0.02 7.10 -22.88
N GLU A 86 -0.33 6.91 -21.62
CA GLU A 86 0.24 5.90 -20.72
C GLU A 86 -0.89 5.00 -20.21
N THR A 87 -0.69 3.70 -20.19
CA THR A 87 -1.69 2.73 -19.73
C THR A 87 -1.04 1.58 -19.00
N ILE A 88 -1.71 1.04 -18.01
CA ILE A 88 -1.35 -0.24 -17.42
C ILE A 88 -1.74 -1.34 -18.41
N ALA A 89 -0.77 -2.07 -18.92
CA ALA A 89 -1.02 -3.07 -19.96
C ALA A 89 -1.69 -4.33 -19.40
N VAL A 90 -2.64 -4.88 -20.14
CA VAL A 90 -3.16 -6.22 -19.86
C VAL A 90 -2.05 -7.24 -20.08
N PRO A 91 -1.80 -8.19 -19.16
CA PRO A 91 -0.79 -9.22 -19.34
C PRO A 91 -1.03 -10.04 -20.61
N LYS A 92 0.00 -10.27 -21.40
CA LYS A 92 -0.07 -11.02 -22.68
C LYS A 92 -0.53 -12.48 -22.47
N SER A 93 -0.32 -13.02 -21.29
CA SER A 93 -0.75 -14.37 -20.91
C SER A 93 -0.97 -14.44 -19.41
N ARG A 94 -1.96 -15.21 -18.97
CA ARG A 94 -2.20 -15.50 -17.56
C ARG A 94 -1.29 -16.61 -17.07
N ARG A 95 -0.84 -16.52 -15.82
CA ARG A 95 -0.05 -17.60 -15.21
C ARG A 95 -0.90 -18.85 -15.09
N LYS A 96 -0.32 -19.98 -15.49
CA LYS A 96 -0.94 -21.28 -15.29
C LYS A 96 -0.63 -21.75 -13.87
N PHE A 97 -1.61 -22.31 -13.20
CA PHE A 97 -1.45 -22.92 -11.89
C PHE A 97 -1.66 -24.44 -11.96
N ILE A 98 -1.03 -25.15 -11.04
CA ILE A 98 -1.18 -26.60 -10.87
C ILE A 98 -1.94 -26.85 -9.56
N ASN A 99 -1.65 -26.07 -8.54
CA ASN A 99 -2.16 -26.20 -7.19
C ASN A 99 -3.15 -25.11 -6.84
N SER A 100 -4.12 -25.42 -6.01
CA SER A 100 -5.11 -24.46 -5.51
C SER A 100 -5.56 -24.77 -4.10
N ILE A 101 -6.10 -23.77 -3.42
CA ILE A 101 -6.89 -23.91 -2.19
C ILE A 101 -8.35 -23.79 -2.60
N GLU A 102 -9.21 -24.70 -2.13
CA GLU A 102 -10.64 -24.67 -2.42
C GLU A 102 -11.42 -24.68 -1.11
N ILE A 103 -12.26 -23.67 -0.93
CA ILE A 103 -13.20 -23.56 0.19
C ILE A 103 -14.58 -23.88 -0.34
N THR A 104 -15.23 -24.88 0.22
CA THR A 104 -16.59 -25.28 -0.17
C THR A 104 -17.60 -24.88 0.90
N GLY A 105 -18.77 -24.46 0.45
CA GLY A 105 -19.87 -24.12 1.32
C GLY A 105 -19.65 -22.92 2.24
N ALA A 106 -18.92 -21.90 1.78
CA ALA A 106 -18.73 -20.68 2.56
C ALA A 106 -20.07 -19.94 2.74
N SER A 107 -20.51 -19.83 4.03
CA SER A 107 -21.86 -19.35 4.37
C SER A 107 -21.89 -18.38 5.56
N HIS A 108 -20.74 -17.76 5.85
CA HIS A 108 -20.65 -16.79 6.94
C HIS A 108 -21.22 -15.43 6.56
N HIS A 109 -21.90 -14.75 7.48
CA HIS A 109 -22.63 -13.50 7.27
C HIS A 109 -23.60 -13.59 6.07
N ASN A 110 -23.35 -12.80 5.01
CA ASN A 110 -24.19 -12.74 3.82
C ASN A 110 -23.80 -13.75 2.72
N LEU A 111 -22.71 -14.50 2.88
CA LEU A 111 -22.28 -15.50 1.89
C LEU A 111 -23.29 -16.63 1.75
N LYS A 112 -23.59 -17.01 0.51
CA LYS A 112 -24.69 -17.93 0.15
C LYS A 112 -24.20 -19.32 -0.24
N ASN A 113 -23.47 -19.97 0.69
CA ASN A 113 -23.00 -21.36 0.51
C ASN A 113 -22.18 -21.49 -0.78
N ILE A 114 -21.19 -20.63 -0.96
CA ILE A 114 -20.40 -20.55 -2.18
C ILE A 114 -19.17 -21.46 -2.13
N ASP A 115 -18.80 -21.98 -3.30
CA ASP A 115 -17.58 -22.76 -3.50
C ASP A 115 -16.56 -21.89 -4.25
N VAL A 116 -15.38 -21.69 -3.65
CA VAL A 116 -14.39 -20.74 -4.18
C VAL A 116 -13.02 -21.38 -4.27
N LYS A 117 -12.31 -21.13 -5.38
CA LYS A 117 -10.97 -21.61 -5.66
C LYS A 117 -9.97 -20.46 -5.66
N PHE A 118 -8.87 -20.64 -4.93
CA PHE A 118 -7.71 -19.75 -4.89
C PHE A 118 -6.49 -20.46 -5.46
N PRO A 119 -6.11 -20.20 -6.72
CA PRO A 119 -4.90 -20.74 -7.32
C PRO A 119 -3.65 -20.30 -6.59
N LEU A 120 -2.67 -21.21 -6.44
CA LEU A 120 -1.38 -20.89 -5.80
C LEU A 120 -0.38 -20.32 -6.82
N GLN A 121 0.55 -19.50 -6.35
CA GLN A 121 1.59 -18.83 -7.16
C GLN A 121 1.01 -17.94 -8.28
N THR A 122 -0.11 -17.30 -7.97
CA THR A 122 -0.82 -16.39 -8.89
C THR A 122 -1.28 -15.14 -8.16
N LEU A 123 -1.72 -14.16 -8.96
CA LEU A 123 -2.49 -13.01 -8.47
C LEU A 123 -3.97 -13.34 -8.58
N THR A 124 -4.61 -13.64 -7.45
CA THR A 124 -6.07 -13.76 -7.35
C THR A 124 -6.66 -12.45 -6.86
N VAL A 125 -7.59 -11.87 -7.61
CA VAL A 125 -8.33 -10.68 -7.18
C VAL A 125 -9.74 -11.06 -6.80
N VAL A 126 -10.18 -10.64 -5.61
CA VAL A 126 -11.54 -10.78 -5.10
C VAL A 126 -12.25 -9.44 -5.23
N THR A 127 -13.22 -9.36 -6.11
CA THR A 127 -13.96 -8.14 -6.45
C THR A 127 -15.47 -8.29 -6.27
N GLY A 128 -16.22 -7.27 -6.63
CA GLY A 128 -17.68 -7.19 -6.54
C GLY A 128 -18.16 -5.95 -5.82
N VAL A 129 -19.45 -5.65 -5.90
CA VAL A 129 -20.03 -4.44 -5.32
C VAL A 129 -19.77 -4.30 -3.82
N SER A 130 -19.87 -3.06 -3.29
CA SER A 130 -19.67 -2.81 -1.86
C SER A 130 -20.66 -3.62 -1.02
N GLY A 131 -20.18 -4.27 0.05
CA GLY A 131 -21.01 -5.14 0.89
C GLY A 131 -21.38 -6.51 0.29
N SER A 132 -20.80 -6.94 -0.84
CA SER A 132 -21.08 -8.25 -1.46
C SER A 132 -20.48 -9.45 -0.73
N GLY A 133 -19.65 -9.24 0.31
CA GLY A 133 -19.08 -10.33 1.10
C GLY A 133 -17.59 -10.61 0.88
N LYS A 134 -16.88 -9.80 0.09
CA LYS A 134 -15.43 -9.93 -0.17
C LYS A 134 -14.61 -10.05 1.10
N THR A 135 -14.74 -9.07 1.99
CA THR A 135 -14.04 -9.04 3.29
C THR A 135 -14.44 -10.24 4.17
N THR A 136 -15.68 -10.69 4.11
CA THR A 136 -16.13 -11.89 4.81
C THR A 136 -15.42 -13.14 4.29
N LEU A 137 -15.36 -13.33 2.98
CA LEU A 137 -14.70 -14.48 2.36
C LEU A 137 -13.19 -14.49 2.68
N VAL A 138 -12.53 -13.36 2.53
CA VAL A 138 -11.06 -13.30 2.64
C VAL A 138 -10.61 -13.15 4.08
N LYS A 139 -11.11 -12.13 4.83
CA LYS A 139 -10.63 -11.83 6.19
C LYS A 139 -11.27 -12.70 7.28
N LYS A 140 -12.51 -13.18 7.07
CA LYS A 140 -13.21 -13.95 8.11
C LYS A 140 -13.23 -15.46 7.86
N ILE A 141 -12.91 -15.91 6.62
CA ILE A 141 -12.83 -17.34 6.34
C ILE A 141 -11.41 -17.71 5.91
N LEU A 142 -10.91 -17.25 4.75
CA LEU A 142 -9.62 -17.67 4.20
C LEU A 142 -8.45 -17.40 5.14
N TYR A 143 -8.30 -16.15 5.61
CA TYR A 143 -7.17 -15.75 6.45
C TYR A 143 -7.09 -16.56 7.76
N PRO A 144 -8.12 -16.56 8.64
CA PRO A 144 -8.02 -17.30 9.91
C PRO A 144 -7.93 -18.80 9.69
N LEU A 145 -8.46 -19.33 8.60
CA LEU A 145 -8.38 -20.74 8.26
C LEU A 145 -6.94 -21.16 7.94
N ILE A 146 -6.23 -20.40 7.10
CA ILE A 146 -4.83 -20.69 6.76
C ILE A 146 -3.90 -20.35 7.93
N ALA A 147 -4.12 -19.24 8.65
CA ALA A 147 -3.33 -18.84 9.79
C ALA A 147 -3.33 -19.92 10.91
N ASN A 148 -4.48 -20.52 11.19
CA ASN A 148 -4.59 -21.61 12.17
C ASN A 148 -3.85 -22.90 11.73
N LEU A 149 -3.61 -23.08 10.43
CA LEU A 149 -2.90 -24.23 9.87
C LEU A 149 -1.39 -24.03 9.79
N THR A 150 -0.92 -22.78 9.81
CA THR A 150 0.50 -22.41 9.64
C THR A 150 1.24 -22.14 10.94
N GLU A 151 0.72 -22.55 12.09
CA GLU A 151 1.30 -22.34 13.44
C GLU A 151 1.28 -20.89 13.95
N GLU A 152 0.84 -19.93 13.15
CA GLU A 152 0.78 -18.50 13.55
C GLU A 152 -0.36 -18.20 14.52
N ASN A 153 -1.15 -19.19 14.89
CA ASN A 153 -2.24 -19.14 15.87
C ASN A 153 -2.97 -17.80 15.89
N ALA A 154 -3.70 -17.51 14.80
CA ALA A 154 -4.36 -16.22 14.59
C ALA A 154 -5.39 -15.88 15.69
N GLY A 155 -5.68 -16.81 16.60
CA GLY A 155 -6.62 -16.64 17.69
C GLY A 155 -8.08 -16.48 17.25
N GLU A 156 -8.33 -16.17 15.98
CA GLU A 156 -9.67 -16.06 15.41
C GLU A 156 -10.13 -17.40 14.84
N LYS A 157 -11.37 -17.78 15.17
CA LYS A 157 -12.02 -18.92 14.52
C LYS A 157 -12.47 -18.51 13.12
N PRO A 158 -12.24 -19.36 12.09
CA PRO A 158 -12.77 -19.08 10.76
C PRO A 158 -14.30 -19.05 10.78
N GLY A 159 -14.89 -18.22 9.91
CA GLY A 159 -16.32 -18.20 9.69
C GLY A 159 -16.85 -19.52 9.11
N PHE A 160 -18.17 -19.63 8.95
CA PHE A 160 -18.79 -20.88 8.51
C PHE A 160 -18.40 -21.26 7.08
N TYR A 161 -17.96 -22.50 6.92
CA TYR A 161 -17.66 -23.18 5.65
C TYR A 161 -17.85 -24.70 5.87
N ASN A 162 -17.99 -25.47 4.78
CA ASN A 162 -18.19 -26.91 4.88
C ASN A 162 -16.86 -27.68 4.89
N ASP A 163 -15.96 -27.40 3.93
CA ASP A 163 -14.71 -28.15 3.77
C ASP A 163 -13.61 -27.31 3.13
N LEU A 164 -12.35 -27.67 3.43
CA LEU A 164 -11.13 -27.11 2.84
C LEU A 164 -10.41 -28.19 2.04
N LYS A 165 -10.26 -27.98 0.74
CA LYS A 165 -9.62 -28.92 -0.19
C LYS A 165 -8.41 -28.33 -0.87
N GLY A 166 -7.67 -29.18 -1.59
CA GLY A 166 -6.50 -28.77 -2.37
C GLY A 166 -5.21 -28.73 -1.57
N GLU A 167 -4.23 -27.99 -2.12
CA GLU A 167 -2.83 -28.06 -1.67
C GLU A 167 -2.48 -26.97 -0.64
N TYR A 168 -3.39 -26.68 0.30
CA TYR A 168 -3.20 -25.65 1.34
C TYR A 168 -1.96 -25.90 2.22
N LYS A 169 -1.51 -27.17 2.37
CA LYS A 169 -0.30 -27.53 3.13
C LYS A 169 1.01 -27.01 2.52
N LEU A 170 0.98 -26.58 1.26
CA LEU A 170 2.12 -25.92 0.62
C LEU A 170 2.37 -24.52 1.21
N ILE A 171 1.35 -23.84 1.70
CA ILE A 171 1.48 -22.55 2.37
C ILE A 171 2.06 -22.80 3.78
N LYS A 172 3.15 -22.07 4.10
CA LYS A 172 3.84 -22.18 5.40
C LYS A 172 3.66 -20.95 6.27
N GLN A 173 3.23 -19.85 5.66
CA GLN A 173 3.02 -18.58 6.33
C GLN A 173 1.90 -17.82 5.60
N VAL A 174 1.08 -17.09 6.33
CA VAL A 174 0.10 -16.15 5.77
C VAL A 174 0.35 -14.77 6.35
N GLU A 175 0.31 -13.76 5.49
CA GLU A 175 0.49 -12.36 5.88
C GLU A 175 -0.68 -11.51 5.42
N MET A 176 -1.35 -10.88 6.37
CA MET A 176 -2.39 -9.90 6.09
C MET A 176 -1.76 -8.49 6.01
N ILE A 177 -1.93 -7.86 4.86
CA ILE A 177 -1.44 -6.51 4.61
C ILE A 177 -2.66 -5.61 4.41
N ASP A 178 -3.08 -4.96 5.47
CA ASP A 178 -4.21 -4.05 5.53
C ASP A 178 -3.75 -2.61 5.80
N GLN A 179 -4.70 -1.68 5.83
CA GLN A 179 -4.45 -0.25 6.08
C GLN A 179 -4.22 0.08 7.57
N ASN A 180 -4.15 -0.92 8.44
CA ASN A 180 -3.87 -0.67 9.83
C ASN A 180 -2.47 -0.08 10.03
N PRO A 181 -2.32 0.93 10.90
CA PRO A 181 -1.02 1.54 11.17
C PRO A 181 0.05 0.51 11.55
N LEU A 182 1.26 0.68 11.03
CA LEU A 182 2.42 -0.20 11.25
C LEU A 182 2.99 -0.19 12.67
N GLY A 183 2.26 0.30 13.62
CA GLY A 183 2.64 0.48 15.02
C GLY A 183 2.33 1.90 15.47
N ARG A 184 2.10 2.05 16.76
CA ARG A 184 1.75 3.33 17.38
C ARG A 184 2.97 4.06 17.95
N THR A 185 4.19 3.59 17.68
CA THR A 185 5.40 4.19 18.25
C THR A 185 6.06 5.12 17.24
N SER A 186 6.37 6.35 17.66
CA SER A 186 7.19 7.34 16.95
C SER A 186 8.58 6.82 16.54
N ARG A 187 8.99 5.68 17.09
CA ARG A 187 10.31 5.04 16.91
C ARG A 187 10.38 4.08 15.72
N SER A 188 9.26 3.72 15.14
CA SER A 188 9.20 2.92 13.93
C SER A 188 9.26 3.83 12.71
N ASN A 189 10.16 3.55 11.77
CA ASN A 189 10.34 4.32 10.54
C ASN A 189 10.82 3.41 9.39
N ALA A 190 10.89 3.96 8.17
CA ALA A 190 11.22 3.21 6.97
C ALA A 190 12.55 2.43 7.09
N VAL A 191 13.60 3.04 7.64
CA VAL A 191 14.92 2.39 7.76
C VAL A 191 14.97 1.31 8.82
N THR A 192 14.21 1.44 9.90
CA THR A 192 14.12 0.37 10.91
C THR A 192 13.34 -0.81 10.39
N TYR A 193 12.30 -0.55 9.60
CA TYR A 193 11.44 -1.56 9.01
C TYR A 193 12.18 -2.43 7.98
N THR A 194 13.00 -1.80 7.13
CA THR A 194 13.86 -2.49 6.15
C THR A 194 15.18 -3.01 6.73
N LYS A 195 15.46 -2.76 8.01
CA LYS A 195 16.75 -3.07 8.68
C LYS A 195 17.96 -2.40 8.01
N SER A 196 17.76 -1.36 7.21
CA SER A 196 18.86 -0.59 6.62
C SER A 196 19.56 0.29 7.64
N TYR A 197 18.88 0.63 8.74
CA TYR A 197 19.46 1.46 9.79
C TYR A 197 20.67 0.83 10.47
N ASP A 198 20.72 -0.50 10.59
CA ASP A 198 21.86 -1.19 11.19
C ASP A 198 23.14 -0.92 10.39
N ALA A 199 23.09 -1.06 9.07
CA ALA A 199 24.22 -0.80 8.18
C ALA A 199 24.62 0.70 8.17
N ILE A 200 23.65 1.61 8.26
CA ILE A 200 23.91 3.06 8.37
C ILE A 200 24.64 3.37 9.69
N ARG A 201 24.19 2.82 10.82
CA ARG A 201 24.82 3.02 12.13
C ARG A 201 26.24 2.46 12.17
N ASP A 202 26.46 1.29 11.57
CA ASP A 202 27.79 0.69 11.44
C ASP A 202 28.73 1.60 10.63
N LEU A 203 28.26 2.18 9.53
CA LEU A 203 29.01 3.12 8.71
C LEU A 203 29.45 4.35 9.51
N PHE A 204 28.54 4.93 10.31
CA PHE A 204 28.87 6.09 11.17
C PHE A 204 29.86 5.73 12.29
N SER A 205 29.75 4.55 12.88
CA SER A 205 30.65 4.08 13.91
C SER A 205 32.08 3.89 13.41
N GLN A 206 32.28 3.69 12.11
CA GLN A 206 33.59 3.52 11.49
C GLN A 206 34.27 4.84 11.12
N GLN A 207 33.59 5.98 11.23
CA GLN A 207 34.17 7.29 10.94
C GLN A 207 35.29 7.60 11.91
N GLN A 208 36.25 8.40 11.47
CA GLN A 208 37.48 8.73 12.26
C GLN A 208 37.11 9.37 13.60
N LEU A 209 36.20 10.35 13.62
CA LEU A 209 35.77 11.04 14.83
C LEU A 209 35.04 10.08 15.79
N SER A 210 34.25 9.13 15.28
CA SER A 210 33.63 8.09 16.09
C SER A 210 34.63 7.23 16.81
N LYS A 211 35.69 6.79 16.11
CA LYS A 211 36.76 5.98 16.69
C LYS A 211 37.53 6.76 17.77
N LEU A 212 37.79 8.05 17.54
CA LEU A 212 38.48 8.92 18.52
C LEU A 212 37.64 9.11 19.79
N ARG A 213 36.32 9.22 19.69
CA ARG A 213 35.37 9.39 20.82
C ARG A 213 34.90 8.08 21.42
N GLY A 214 35.25 6.94 20.83
CA GLY A 214 34.84 5.62 21.30
C GLY A 214 33.37 5.31 21.02
N PHE A 215 32.75 6.02 20.08
CA PHE A 215 31.35 5.77 19.68
C PHE A 215 31.22 4.45 18.94
N LYS A 216 30.14 3.72 19.25
CA LYS A 216 29.74 2.45 18.64
C LYS A 216 28.46 2.64 17.86
N ALA A 217 28.07 1.67 17.05
CA ALA A 217 26.81 1.71 16.29
C ALA A 217 25.57 2.03 17.14
N LYS A 218 25.53 1.61 18.41
CA LYS A 218 24.44 1.91 19.35
C LYS A 218 24.28 3.42 19.62
N ASP A 219 25.38 4.18 19.59
CA ASP A 219 25.35 5.62 19.89
C ASP A 219 24.73 6.44 18.77
N PHE A 220 24.63 5.88 17.57
CA PHE A 220 23.89 6.41 16.42
C PHE A 220 22.43 5.91 16.35
N SER A 221 21.90 5.36 17.45
CA SER A 221 20.50 4.92 17.52
C SER A 221 19.65 5.92 18.32
N PHE A 222 18.53 6.33 17.76
CA PHE A 222 17.53 7.13 18.50
C PHE A 222 16.64 6.26 19.41
N ASN A 223 16.72 4.92 19.32
CA ASN A 223 15.89 3.99 20.10
C ASN A 223 16.50 3.57 21.44
N VAL A 224 17.81 3.57 21.55
CA VAL A 224 18.52 3.11 22.73
C VAL A 224 19.32 4.24 23.40
N GLU A 225 19.63 4.09 24.67
CA GLU A 225 20.46 5.04 25.41
C GLU A 225 21.90 5.03 24.92
N GLY A 226 22.51 6.22 24.94
CA GLY A 226 23.84 6.50 24.45
C GLY A 226 23.88 7.86 23.78
N GLY A 227 23.76 7.88 22.45
CA GLY A 227 23.83 9.13 21.68
C GLY A 227 22.51 9.82 21.42
N ARG A 228 21.35 9.25 21.80
CA ARG A 228 20.04 9.92 21.64
C ARG A 228 19.89 11.10 22.59
N CYS A 229 19.08 12.08 22.21
CA CYS A 229 18.67 13.16 23.11
C CYS A 229 17.95 12.58 24.31
N GLU A 230 18.35 12.97 25.50
CA GLU A 230 17.79 12.46 26.78
C GLU A 230 16.41 13.06 27.06
N THR A 231 16.20 14.33 26.68
CA THR A 231 14.93 15.06 26.93
C THR A 231 13.76 14.42 26.18
N CYS A 232 13.87 14.24 24.84
CA CYS A 232 12.83 13.62 24.03
C CYS A 232 13.04 12.11 23.83
N LYS A 233 14.09 11.53 24.43
CA LYS A 233 14.41 10.09 24.33
C LYS A 233 14.56 9.61 22.88
N GLY A 234 14.93 10.50 21.96
CA GLY A 234 15.16 10.21 20.56
C GLY A 234 13.95 10.45 19.63
N ASP A 235 12.82 10.93 20.14
CA ASP A 235 11.64 11.20 19.33
C ASP A 235 11.76 12.49 18.50
N GLY A 236 12.58 13.45 18.95
CA GLY A 236 12.71 14.76 18.33
C GLY A 236 11.64 15.76 18.75
N GLU A 237 10.55 15.26 19.30
CA GLU A 237 9.39 16.02 19.78
C GLU A 237 8.97 15.56 21.15
N ILE A 238 8.15 16.37 21.81
CA ILE A 238 7.50 16.08 23.09
C ILE A 238 6.01 16.07 22.81
N VAL A 239 5.35 14.95 23.09
CA VAL A 239 3.91 14.81 22.91
C VAL A 239 3.24 15.18 24.22
N VAL A 240 2.34 16.17 24.18
CA VAL A 240 1.47 16.55 25.28
C VAL A 240 0.10 15.92 25.02
N GLU A 241 -0.18 14.85 25.75
CA GLU A 241 -1.46 14.14 25.63
C GLU A 241 -2.60 15.02 26.16
N MET A 242 -3.64 15.18 25.36
CA MET A 242 -4.82 15.97 25.69
C MET A 242 -6.03 15.05 25.84
N GLN A 243 -6.71 15.09 27.01
CA GLN A 243 -7.83 14.18 27.33
C GLN A 243 -9.03 14.26 26.37
N PHE A 244 -9.27 15.42 25.75
CA PHE A 244 -10.46 15.67 24.93
C PHE A 244 -10.16 16.31 23.56
N LEU A 245 -8.89 16.54 23.24
CA LEU A 245 -8.41 17.15 21.99
C LEU A 245 -7.31 16.28 21.40
N ALA A 246 -6.94 16.54 20.14
CA ALA A 246 -5.78 15.90 19.55
C ALA A 246 -4.51 16.25 20.33
N ASP A 247 -3.61 15.29 20.47
CA ASP A 247 -2.32 15.48 21.13
C ASP A 247 -1.53 16.62 20.49
N VAL A 248 -0.84 17.41 21.30
CA VAL A 248 0.01 18.51 20.82
C VAL A 248 1.45 18.03 20.74
N HIS A 249 2.02 18.13 19.54
CA HIS A 249 3.41 17.79 19.25
C HIS A 249 4.28 19.05 19.30
N LEU A 250 5.21 19.12 20.25
CA LEU A 250 6.14 20.22 20.40
C LEU A 250 7.55 19.78 20.04
N VAL A 251 8.25 20.55 19.21
CA VAL A 251 9.66 20.30 18.90
C VAL A 251 10.46 20.32 20.19
N CYS A 252 11.32 19.33 20.39
CA CYS A 252 12.17 19.25 21.58
C CYS A 252 13.19 20.41 21.61
N ASP A 253 13.12 21.24 22.65
CA ASP A 253 14.00 22.41 22.80
C ASP A 253 15.47 22.04 22.94
N SER A 254 15.77 20.89 23.54
CA SER A 254 17.16 20.44 23.79
C SER A 254 17.88 20.04 22.50
N CYS A 255 17.23 19.24 21.63
CA CYS A 255 17.84 18.78 20.39
C CYS A 255 17.31 19.47 19.13
N LYS A 256 16.34 20.39 19.29
CA LYS A 256 15.70 21.13 18.19
C LYS A 256 15.21 20.22 17.06
N GLY A 257 14.59 19.10 17.44
CA GLY A 257 14.08 18.09 16.50
C GLY A 257 15.10 17.08 15.99
N LYS A 258 16.40 17.25 16.28
CA LYS A 258 17.47 16.45 15.69
C LYS A 258 17.65 15.04 16.31
N ARG A 259 16.92 14.70 17.36
CA ARG A 259 16.86 13.36 18.00
C ARG A 259 18.12 12.89 18.73
N PHE A 260 19.30 13.46 18.45
CA PHE A 260 20.60 13.05 18.98
C PHE A 260 21.25 14.13 19.83
N LYS A 261 22.26 13.75 20.61
CA LYS A 261 23.17 14.67 21.30
C LYS A 261 24.06 15.37 20.28
N GLU A 262 24.47 16.59 20.58
CA GLU A 262 25.26 17.41 19.66
C GLU A 262 26.61 16.74 19.29
N GLU A 263 27.27 16.12 20.25
CA GLU A 263 28.53 15.38 20.06
C GLU A 263 28.42 14.22 19.06
N VAL A 264 27.23 13.58 18.94
CA VAL A 264 26.97 12.54 17.95
C VAL A 264 26.71 13.13 16.55
N LEU A 265 26.07 14.32 16.51
CA LEU A 265 25.81 15.04 15.27
C LEU A 265 27.03 15.61 14.60
N GLU A 266 28.12 15.83 15.37
CA GLU A 266 29.43 16.26 14.83
C GLU A 266 30.10 15.16 14.00
N VAL A 267 29.73 13.90 14.19
CA VAL A 267 30.24 12.82 13.34
C VAL A 267 29.50 12.87 11.99
N THR A 268 30.29 13.03 10.93
CA THR A 268 29.77 13.14 9.57
C THR A 268 30.30 12.05 8.64
N PHE A 269 29.50 11.68 7.65
CA PHE A 269 29.88 10.90 6.50
C PHE A 269 29.53 11.69 5.23
N LYS A 270 30.50 12.01 4.36
CA LYS A 270 30.32 12.91 3.21
C LYS A 270 29.63 14.22 3.61
N ASP A 271 30.13 14.86 4.69
CA ASP A 271 29.61 16.12 5.26
C ASP A 271 28.15 16.09 5.75
N LYS A 272 27.58 14.91 5.94
CA LYS A 272 26.21 14.71 6.48
C LYS A 272 26.25 14.01 7.82
N SER A 273 25.57 14.56 8.82
CA SER A 273 25.33 13.92 10.11
C SER A 273 24.35 12.78 9.99
N ILE A 274 24.23 11.96 11.04
CA ILE A 274 23.21 10.89 11.08
C ILE A 274 21.77 11.46 10.97
N PHE A 275 21.52 12.65 11.49
CA PHE A 275 20.24 13.33 11.35
C PHE A 275 19.97 13.77 9.90
N ASP A 276 20.97 14.35 9.23
CA ASP A 276 20.84 14.75 7.83
C ASP A 276 20.53 13.56 6.94
N VAL A 277 21.19 12.41 7.20
CA VAL A 277 20.91 11.15 6.48
C VAL A 277 19.49 10.67 6.73
N LEU A 278 19.01 10.69 7.97
CA LEU A 278 17.62 10.30 8.28
C LEU A 278 16.58 11.26 7.68
N SER A 279 16.98 12.50 7.40
CA SER A 279 16.14 13.51 6.75
C SER A 279 16.11 13.41 5.21
N MET A 280 17.01 12.62 4.62
CA MET A 280 17.00 12.37 3.17
C MET A 280 15.76 11.58 2.77
N SER A 281 15.22 11.89 1.62
CA SER A 281 14.27 11.00 0.94
C SER A 281 14.96 9.68 0.55
N ILE A 282 14.18 8.64 0.31
CA ILE A 282 14.70 7.34 -0.14
C ILE A 282 15.45 7.50 -1.46
N ASP A 283 14.94 8.34 -2.39
CA ASP A 283 15.59 8.60 -3.67
C ASP A 283 16.96 9.28 -3.47
N GLU A 284 17.03 10.33 -2.65
CA GLU A 284 18.31 10.97 -2.30
C GLU A 284 19.28 10.00 -1.63
N ALA A 285 18.78 9.17 -0.72
CA ALA A 285 19.61 8.18 -0.03
C ALA A 285 20.17 7.11 -0.99
N MET A 286 19.40 6.70 -2.00
CA MET A 286 19.85 5.78 -3.05
C MET A 286 21.04 6.33 -3.85
N GLU A 287 21.08 7.64 -4.08
CA GLU A 287 22.22 8.32 -4.72
C GLU A 287 23.38 8.52 -3.74
N PHE A 288 23.07 8.99 -2.53
CA PHE A 288 24.08 9.24 -1.49
C PHE A 288 24.90 8.00 -1.14
N PHE A 289 24.23 6.84 -1.04
CA PHE A 289 24.86 5.55 -0.73
C PHE A 289 25.27 4.75 -1.97
N ILE A 290 25.55 5.38 -3.12
CA ILE A 290 25.85 4.70 -4.38
C ILE A 290 26.99 3.67 -4.26
N HIS A 291 27.96 3.89 -3.38
CA HIS A 291 29.08 2.99 -3.12
C HIS A 291 28.88 2.06 -1.91
N HIS A 292 27.65 1.99 -1.35
CA HIS A 292 27.30 1.15 -0.19
C HIS A 292 26.19 0.17 -0.55
N PRO A 293 26.52 -0.94 -1.25
CA PRO A 293 25.53 -1.89 -1.75
C PRO A 293 24.65 -2.48 -0.66
N ASP A 294 25.19 -2.72 0.54
CA ASP A 294 24.44 -3.30 1.68
C ASP A 294 23.29 -2.40 2.15
N ILE A 295 23.50 -1.07 2.14
CA ILE A 295 22.47 -0.10 2.46
C ILE A 295 21.46 -0.01 1.31
N ARG A 296 21.95 0.13 0.08
CA ARG A 296 21.12 0.27 -1.11
C ARG A 296 20.18 -0.91 -1.34
N LEU A 297 20.66 -2.14 -1.20
CA LEU A 297 19.85 -3.35 -1.35
C LEU A 297 18.65 -3.37 -0.39
N ARG A 298 18.81 -2.80 0.80
CA ARG A 298 17.75 -2.74 1.81
C ARG A 298 16.78 -1.57 1.60
N ILE A 299 17.22 -0.47 0.97
CA ILE A 299 16.40 0.70 0.68
C ILE A 299 15.67 0.55 -0.66
N LYS A 300 16.30 -0.10 -1.65
CA LYS A 300 15.76 -0.24 -3.00
C LYS A 300 14.30 -0.72 -3.07
N PRO A 301 13.86 -1.73 -2.29
CA PRO A 301 12.47 -2.14 -2.31
C PRO A 301 11.47 -1.02 -2.00
N LEU A 302 11.85 -0.02 -1.19
CA LEU A 302 11.00 1.14 -0.90
C LEU A 302 10.84 2.03 -2.13
N GLN A 303 11.92 2.22 -2.89
CA GLN A 303 11.88 2.98 -4.14
C GLN A 303 11.04 2.26 -5.20
N ASP A 304 11.24 0.94 -5.33
CA ASP A 304 10.56 0.10 -6.33
C ASP A 304 9.03 0.10 -6.17
N ILE A 305 8.52 0.27 -4.94
CA ILE A 305 7.08 0.34 -4.65
C ILE A 305 6.52 1.77 -4.62
N GLY A 306 7.29 2.76 -5.08
CA GLY A 306 6.82 4.15 -5.17
C GLY A 306 6.87 4.94 -3.86
N LEU A 307 7.69 4.53 -2.88
CA LEU A 307 7.95 5.28 -1.64
C LEU A 307 9.25 6.10 -1.68
N GLY A 308 9.78 6.39 -2.86
CA GLY A 308 11.04 7.12 -3.04
C GLY A 308 11.06 8.51 -2.39
N TYR A 309 9.90 9.13 -2.25
CA TYR A 309 9.74 10.49 -1.71
C TYR A 309 9.71 10.57 -0.19
N ILE A 310 9.38 9.50 0.53
CA ILE A 310 9.36 9.53 2.00
C ILE A 310 10.78 9.62 2.54
N THR A 311 10.94 10.25 3.72
CA THR A 311 12.27 10.34 4.33
C THR A 311 12.63 9.06 5.09
N LEU A 312 13.93 8.74 5.13
CA LEU A 312 14.44 7.55 5.82
C LEU A 312 14.00 7.48 7.29
N GLY A 313 13.99 8.62 7.98
CA GLY A 313 13.63 8.75 9.40
C GLY A 313 12.17 9.09 9.67
N GLN A 314 11.31 9.12 8.64
CA GLN A 314 9.89 9.43 8.81
C GLN A 314 9.19 8.38 9.67
N SER A 315 8.48 8.83 10.70
CA SER A 315 7.72 7.94 11.58
C SER A 315 6.62 7.21 10.81
N THR A 316 6.45 5.91 11.09
CA THR A 316 5.35 5.14 10.49
C THR A 316 3.96 5.62 10.92
N SER A 317 3.88 6.36 12.04
CA SER A 317 2.62 6.97 12.52
C SER A 317 2.15 8.16 11.66
N THR A 318 3.05 8.76 10.85
CA THR A 318 2.73 9.88 9.96
C THR A 318 2.44 9.43 8.52
N LEU A 319 2.56 8.13 8.25
CA LEU A 319 2.26 7.55 6.94
C LEU A 319 0.76 7.39 6.75
N SER A 320 0.30 7.63 5.52
CA SER A 320 -1.05 7.25 5.11
C SER A 320 -1.23 5.73 5.16
N GLY A 321 -2.48 5.24 5.19
CA GLY A 321 -2.77 3.81 5.18
C GLY A 321 -2.13 3.07 4.01
N GLY A 322 -2.18 3.67 2.81
CA GLY A 322 -1.56 3.10 1.61
C GLY A 322 -0.02 3.10 1.67
N GLU A 323 0.61 4.15 2.23
CA GLU A 323 2.06 4.18 2.44
C GLU A 323 2.50 3.12 3.44
N ALA A 324 1.75 2.94 4.52
CA ALA A 324 2.01 1.92 5.53
C ALA A 324 1.91 0.50 4.94
N GLN A 325 0.90 0.22 4.11
CA GLN A 325 0.79 -1.05 3.38
C GLN A 325 2.00 -1.29 2.46
N ARG A 326 2.38 -0.28 1.68
CA ARG A 326 3.53 -0.37 0.78
C ARG A 326 4.83 -0.59 1.56
N LEU A 327 5.02 0.08 2.69
CA LEU A 327 6.18 -0.14 3.56
C LEU A 327 6.24 -1.59 4.08
N LYS A 328 5.09 -2.17 4.47
CA LYS A 328 5.00 -3.60 4.79
C LYS A 328 5.46 -4.47 3.62
N LEU A 329 4.94 -4.21 2.43
CA LEU A 329 5.29 -4.95 1.21
C LEU A 329 6.79 -4.87 0.90
N ALA A 330 7.40 -3.68 0.98
CA ALA A 330 8.84 -3.49 0.78
C ALA A 330 9.68 -4.34 1.72
N SER A 331 9.24 -4.51 2.96
CA SER A 331 9.98 -5.30 3.95
C SER A 331 10.09 -6.78 3.58
N PHE A 332 9.11 -7.32 2.86
CA PHE A 332 9.15 -8.70 2.35
C PHE A 332 10.05 -8.82 1.11
N LEU A 333 9.99 -7.86 0.21
CA LEU A 333 10.87 -7.81 -0.96
C LEU A 333 12.35 -7.67 -0.55
N GLY A 334 12.64 -6.91 0.51
CA GLY A 334 14.00 -6.70 1.01
C GLY A 334 14.60 -7.84 1.83
N LYS A 335 13.80 -8.80 2.29
CA LYS A 335 14.30 -9.96 3.09
C LYS A 335 15.05 -10.99 2.25
N GLY A 336 15.08 -10.87 0.92
CA GLY A 336 15.58 -11.90 0.02
C GLY A 336 14.62 -13.09 -0.10
N ALA A 337 15.02 -14.13 -0.82
CA ALA A 337 14.18 -15.30 -1.01
C ALA A 337 13.76 -15.89 0.34
N VAL A 338 12.50 -15.70 0.71
CA VAL A 338 11.89 -16.46 1.80
C VAL A 338 11.91 -17.92 1.37
N THR A 339 12.43 -18.78 2.21
CA THR A 339 12.71 -20.18 1.86
C THR A 339 11.46 -21.04 1.67
N HIS A 340 10.27 -20.48 1.87
CA HIS A 340 8.98 -21.17 1.80
C HIS A 340 7.89 -20.28 1.19
N PRO A 341 6.86 -20.88 0.56
CA PRO A 341 5.73 -20.15 0.01
C PRO A 341 4.91 -19.44 1.09
N VAL A 342 4.63 -18.15 0.85
CA VAL A 342 3.78 -17.31 1.70
C VAL A 342 2.50 -16.99 0.94
N LEU A 343 1.37 -17.00 1.63
CA LEU A 343 0.12 -16.43 1.16
C LEU A 343 0.02 -14.98 1.64
N PHE A 344 0.13 -14.04 0.71
CA PHE A 344 -0.11 -12.63 0.99
C PHE A 344 -1.57 -12.28 0.70
N ILE A 345 -2.20 -11.62 1.64
CA ILE A 345 -3.57 -11.11 1.51
C ILE A 345 -3.51 -9.59 1.63
N PHE A 346 -3.97 -8.89 0.59
CA PHE A 346 -4.04 -7.44 0.55
C PHE A 346 -5.49 -6.97 0.57
N ASP A 347 -5.74 -5.92 1.33
CA ASP A 347 -7.06 -5.30 1.42
C ASP A 347 -7.00 -3.89 0.86
N GLU A 348 -7.56 -3.70 -0.34
CA GLU A 348 -7.65 -2.45 -1.09
C GLU A 348 -6.31 -1.69 -1.19
N PRO A 349 -5.24 -2.33 -1.70
CA PRO A 349 -3.91 -1.75 -1.68
C PRO A 349 -3.72 -0.56 -2.63
N THR A 350 -4.68 -0.28 -3.52
CA THR A 350 -4.62 0.89 -4.42
C THR A 350 -5.24 2.16 -3.84
N THR A 351 -5.77 2.09 -2.62
CA THR A 351 -6.36 3.25 -1.95
C THR A 351 -5.40 4.43 -1.89
N GLY A 352 -5.83 5.60 -2.36
CA GLY A 352 -5.02 6.81 -2.40
C GLY A 352 -3.84 6.75 -3.37
N LEU A 353 -3.82 5.81 -4.33
CA LEU A 353 -2.76 5.72 -5.32
C LEU A 353 -3.14 6.38 -6.65
N HIS A 354 -2.22 7.18 -7.15
CA HIS A 354 -2.26 7.63 -8.53
C HIS A 354 -1.97 6.44 -9.49
N PHE A 355 -2.49 6.48 -10.72
CA PHE A 355 -2.31 5.44 -11.75
C PHE A 355 -0.86 4.97 -11.92
N TYR A 356 0.09 5.93 -11.87
CA TYR A 356 1.52 5.66 -11.96
C TYR A 356 2.03 4.74 -10.82
N ASP A 357 1.51 4.92 -9.62
CA ASP A 357 1.92 4.12 -8.46
C ASP A 357 1.22 2.75 -8.43
N VAL A 358 0.04 2.62 -9.05
CA VAL A 358 -0.62 1.33 -9.28
C VAL A 358 0.25 0.41 -10.12
N GLN A 359 0.93 0.92 -11.16
CA GLN A 359 1.87 0.13 -11.96
C GLN A 359 3.03 -0.42 -11.11
N LYS A 360 3.63 0.41 -10.24
CA LYS A 360 4.71 -0.02 -9.34
C LYS A 360 4.24 -1.10 -8.36
N LEU A 361 3.02 -0.97 -7.85
CA LEU A 361 2.42 -1.99 -6.98
C LEU A 361 2.25 -3.32 -7.72
N LEU A 362 1.79 -3.30 -8.96
CA LEU A 362 1.66 -4.51 -9.80
C LEU A 362 3.03 -5.15 -10.10
N ASP A 363 4.05 -4.35 -10.35
CA ASP A 363 5.43 -4.83 -10.54
C ASP A 363 5.96 -5.52 -9.27
N ALA A 364 5.64 -4.98 -8.09
CA ALA A 364 5.99 -5.59 -6.81
C ALA A 364 5.23 -6.90 -6.57
N PHE A 365 3.95 -6.97 -6.94
CA PHE A 365 3.17 -8.22 -6.90
C PHE A 365 3.78 -9.28 -7.81
N ASP A 366 4.16 -8.90 -9.03
CA ASP A 366 4.84 -9.80 -9.97
C ASP A 366 6.16 -10.33 -9.41
N ALA A 367 6.94 -9.48 -8.74
CA ALA A 367 8.18 -9.88 -8.08
C ALA A 367 7.94 -10.91 -6.97
N LEU A 368 6.92 -10.74 -6.12
CA LEU A 368 6.57 -11.73 -5.08
C LEU A 368 6.12 -13.06 -5.68
N ILE A 369 5.32 -13.04 -6.74
CA ILE A 369 4.86 -14.27 -7.39
C ILE A 369 6.03 -15.03 -8.03
N LYS A 370 6.98 -14.31 -8.64
CA LYS A 370 8.23 -14.90 -9.18
C LYS A 370 9.09 -15.56 -8.10
N LEU A 371 8.99 -15.11 -6.86
CA LEU A 371 9.63 -15.75 -5.70
C LEU A 371 8.87 -16.98 -5.18
N GLY A 372 7.74 -17.34 -5.81
CA GLY A 372 6.95 -18.52 -5.47
C GLY A 372 5.83 -18.26 -4.44
N HIS A 373 5.50 -17.00 -4.18
CA HIS A 373 4.42 -16.62 -3.27
C HIS A 373 3.06 -16.61 -3.97
N THR A 374 2.00 -16.63 -3.18
CA THR A 374 0.60 -16.53 -3.64
C THR A 374 0.01 -15.21 -3.15
N LEU A 375 -0.70 -14.50 -4.01
CA LEU A 375 -1.32 -13.23 -3.68
C LEU A 375 -2.85 -13.32 -3.82
N VAL A 376 -3.56 -12.90 -2.78
CA VAL A 376 -5.01 -12.68 -2.79
C VAL A 376 -5.27 -11.22 -2.47
N VAL A 377 -5.92 -10.51 -3.37
CA VAL A 377 -6.12 -9.06 -3.26
C VAL A 377 -7.61 -8.76 -3.31
N ILE A 378 -8.14 -8.08 -2.29
CA ILE A 378 -9.49 -7.50 -2.34
C ILE A 378 -9.34 -6.17 -3.06
N GLU A 379 -10.03 -5.98 -4.20
CA GLU A 379 -9.86 -4.78 -5.01
C GLU A 379 -11.09 -4.41 -5.84
N HIS A 380 -11.19 -3.09 -6.10
CA HIS A 380 -12.18 -2.48 -6.97
C HIS A 380 -11.55 -1.78 -8.18
N ASN A 381 -10.24 -1.50 -8.12
CA ASN A 381 -9.51 -0.85 -9.18
C ASN A 381 -9.45 -1.74 -10.43
N LEU A 382 -10.02 -1.26 -11.54
CA LEU A 382 -10.13 -2.02 -12.79
C LEU A 382 -8.78 -2.36 -13.40
N ASP A 383 -7.76 -1.53 -13.18
CA ASP A 383 -6.41 -1.77 -13.70
C ASP A 383 -5.72 -2.92 -12.96
N VAL A 384 -6.01 -3.11 -11.68
CA VAL A 384 -5.56 -4.31 -10.93
C VAL A 384 -6.38 -5.53 -11.34
N ILE A 385 -7.70 -5.39 -11.45
CA ILE A 385 -8.59 -6.49 -11.83
C ILE A 385 -8.21 -7.06 -13.20
N LYS A 386 -7.95 -6.21 -14.19
CA LYS A 386 -7.54 -6.67 -15.54
C LYS A 386 -6.17 -7.35 -15.56
N CYS A 387 -5.31 -7.10 -14.56
CA CYS A 387 -3.99 -7.71 -14.43
C CYS A 387 -3.99 -9.03 -13.65
N ALA A 388 -5.12 -9.43 -13.04
CA ALA A 388 -5.22 -10.66 -12.26
C ALA A 388 -5.01 -11.93 -13.12
N ASP A 389 -4.44 -12.97 -12.53
CA ASP A 389 -4.41 -14.30 -13.15
C ASP A 389 -5.74 -15.05 -12.93
N TRP A 390 -6.39 -14.78 -11.80
CA TRP A 390 -7.66 -15.36 -11.39
C TRP A 390 -8.54 -14.31 -10.74
N LEU A 391 -9.79 -14.28 -11.10
CA LEU A 391 -10.77 -13.34 -10.60
C LEU A 391 -11.88 -14.09 -9.85
N ILE A 392 -12.30 -13.58 -8.72
CA ILE A 392 -13.44 -14.01 -7.94
C ILE A 392 -14.36 -12.80 -7.80
N ASP A 393 -15.55 -12.85 -8.41
CA ASP A 393 -16.53 -11.77 -8.36
C ASP A 393 -17.72 -12.15 -7.51
N LEU A 394 -18.02 -11.33 -6.49
CA LEU A 394 -19.14 -11.53 -5.57
C LEU A 394 -20.23 -10.50 -5.78
N GLY A 395 -21.49 -10.95 -5.73
CA GLY A 395 -22.61 -10.06 -5.96
C GLY A 395 -23.96 -10.74 -5.73
N PRO A 396 -24.99 -10.34 -6.52
CA PRO A 396 -25.01 -9.21 -7.48
C PRO A 396 -25.08 -7.84 -6.83
N GLU A 397 -25.46 -7.77 -5.54
CA GLU A 397 -25.62 -6.54 -4.75
C GLU A 397 -24.89 -6.65 -3.40
N GLY A 398 -25.03 -5.61 -2.57
CA GLY A 398 -24.55 -5.62 -1.19
C GLY A 398 -25.57 -6.17 -0.19
N GLY A 399 -25.10 -6.46 1.04
CA GLY A 399 -25.95 -6.88 2.16
C GLY A 399 -26.69 -8.20 1.92
N LYS A 400 -27.96 -8.26 2.22
CA LYS A 400 -28.78 -9.49 2.14
C LYS A 400 -28.94 -10.03 0.71
N ASN A 401 -28.87 -9.16 -0.28
CA ASN A 401 -28.99 -9.52 -1.71
C ASN A 401 -27.64 -9.89 -2.34
N GLY A 402 -26.54 -9.71 -1.61
CA GLY A 402 -25.19 -10.11 -2.01
C GLY A 402 -24.83 -11.52 -1.56
N GLY A 403 -23.54 -11.81 -1.60
CA GLY A 403 -22.96 -13.03 -1.06
C GLY A 403 -22.98 -14.23 -1.99
N SER A 404 -23.41 -14.07 -3.23
CA SER A 404 -23.36 -15.10 -4.26
C SER A 404 -22.06 -14.99 -5.05
N LEU A 405 -21.51 -16.13 -5.45
CA LEU A 405 -20.42 -16.18 -6.42
C LEU A 405 -20.98 -15.89 -7.81
N MET A 406 -20.64 -14.73 -8.36
CA MET A 406 -21.07 -14.33 -9.69
C MET A 406 -20.17 -14.95 -10.77
N PHE A 407 -18.86 -14.95 -10.49
CA PHE A 407 -17.85 -15.48 -11.41
C PHE A 407 -16.60 -15.93 -10.67
N GLN A 408 -15.94 -16.96 -11.19
CA GLN A 408 -14.55 -17.27 -10.90
C GLN A 408 -13.85 -17.82 -12.15
N GLY A 409 -12.68 -17.28 -12.48
CA GLY A 409 -11.97 -17.62 -13.71
C GLY A 409 -10.94 -16.57 -14.10
N ILE A 410 -10.46 -16.64 -15.34
CA ILE A 410 -9.60 -15.59 -15.89
C ILE A 410 -10.42 -14.33 -16.20
N PRO A 411 -9.83 -13.13 -16.07
CA PRO A 411 -10.59 -11.87 -16.24
C PRO A 411 -11.33 -11.74 -17.56
N GLU A 412 -10.80 -12.26 -18.65
CA GLU A 412 -11.43 -12.21 -19.98
C GLU A 412 -12.77 -12.96 -20.04
N ASP A 413 -12.93 -14.02 -19.25
CA ASP A 413 -14.14 -14.84 -19.28
C ASP A 413 -15.31 -14.21 -18.50
N ILE A 414 -15.07 -13.24 -17.62
CA ILE A 414 -16.14 -12.55 -16.89
C ILE A 414 -17.05 -11.79 -17.84
N LEU A 415 -16.52 -11.33 -19.00
CA LEU A 415 -17.30 -10.60 -20.00
C LEU A 415 -18.46 -11.40 -20.58
N LYS A 416 -18.48 -12.72 -20.38
CA LYS A 416 -19.58 -13.62 -20.75
C LYS A 416 -20.74 -13.61 -19.73
N ASN A 417 -20.55 -12.94 -18.59
CA ASN A 417 -21.53 -12.91 -17.50
C ASN A 417 -22.23 -11.53 -17.42
N ASP A 418 -23.35 -11.41 -18.08
CA ASP A 418 -24.14 -10.16 -18.12
C ASP A 418 -24.74 -9.76 -16.74
N LYS A 419 -24.68 -10.64 -15.74
CA LYS A 419 -25.18 -10.36 -14.39
C LYS A 419 -24.10 -9.77 -13.47
N SER A 420 -22.83 -9.76 -13.89
CA SER A 420 -21.74 -9.18 -13.13
C SER A 420 -21.64 -7.68 -13.39
N GLU A 421 -21.75 -6.90 -12.34
CA GLU A 421 -21.51 -5.46 -12.43
C GLU A 421 -20.03 -5.16 -12.76
N THR A 422 -19.12 -5.94 -12.21
CA THR A 422 -17.67 -5.82 -12.53
C THR A 422 -17.42 -6.03 -14.02
N ALA A 423 -18.08 -7.00 -14.65
CA ALA A 423 -17.95 -7.27 -16.09
C ALA A 423 -18.31 -6.06 -16.95
N ARG A 424 -19.35 -5.30 -16.55
CA ARG A 424 -19.79 -4.10 -17.26
C ARG A 424 -18.68 -3.06 -17.38
N PHE A 425 -17.99 -2.78 -16.28
CA PHE A 425 -16.90 -1.78 -16.23
C PHE A 425 -15.59 -2.32 -16.80
N LEU A 426 -15.31 -3.61 -16.60
CA LEU A 426 -14.06 -4.21 -17.06
C LEU A 426 -13.97 -4.32 -18.60
N LYS A 427 -15.11 -4.33 -19.28
CA LYS A 427 -15.19 -4.42 -20.75
C LYS A 427 -14.44 -3.30 -21.46
N GLU A 428 -14.36 -2.13 -20.87
CA GLU A 428 -13.65 -0.98 -21.45
C GLU A 428 -12.14 -1.03 -21.23
N LYS A 429 -11.67 -1.90 -20.32
CA LYS A 429 -10.28 -2.00 -19.90
C LYS A 429 -9.55 -3.24 -20.45
N LEU A 430 -10.26 -4.27 -20.90
CA LEU A 430 -9.77 -5.49 -21.56
C LEU A 430 -9.84 -5.37 -23.09
#